data_7cf616e37b11fd04af2e2c3eb94807b0
#
_entry.id   7cf616e37b11fd04af2e2c3eb94807b0
#
_cell.length_a   1.000
_cell.length_b   1.000
_cell.length_c   1.000
_cell.angle_alpha   90.00
_cell.angle_beta   90.00
_cell.angle_gamma   90.00
#
_symmetry.space_group_name_H-M   'P 1'
#
loop_
_entity.id
_entity.type
_entity.pdbx_description
1 polymer ?
#
loop_
_entity_poly.entity_id
_entity_poly.type
_entity_poly.pdbx_seq_one_letter_code
_entity_poly.pdbx_strand_id
1 'polypeptide(L)'
;MQDKDNPGSAEAGRFALVSIRLPVALTFAALITGLVAGIAGAALGAPAWASELAALIGGLWLRALQMTIIPLVAALLVLGLVQMILAARVGTVARRMLLIMIAVQLGGGAFTSLAMPALLDAFPVPEGAGAFLAQTPANVGVVPGVLDFMASLVSPNIFAAAAETAMLPLTLFFVMFAVAITRLPADQSDRLLGFFHALGNVMLLIIGWVLAIAPVGVFALAFGVGVQSGGGAFAALGHYVLSVTAMGTFILVLAYAIAAGLGRTGLIRFAGAVLPAQAVALSTQSSLASLPAMLDSAGRLGLKVSTAEFVLPLAVVIFRATSSAMNLAVVYYIAALAGIEVPFAIAVAGILIASIISLSAVSLPGSISFVVSIGPIALAMGIPVEPLALLVAVEMLPDLMRTLGNVTMNVAVTSAVDRAVSESHQAA
;
A
#
# COMPACT_ATOMS: atom_id res chain seq x y z
N MET A 1 18.22 -29.29 17.06
CA MET A 1 19.19 -28.69 17.96
C MET A 1 20.32 -28.17 17.10
N GLN A 2 20.69 -26.93 17.23
CA GLN A 2 21.68 -26.14 16.47
C GLN A 2 21.20 -25.53 15.15
N ASP A 3 20.84 -24.27 15.20
CA ASP A 3 21.45 -23.22 14.40
C ASP A 3 21.12 -21.84 15.04
N LYS A 4 21.85 -21.52 16.14
CA LYS A 4 21.68 -20.25 16.88
C LYS A 4 22.80 -19.22 16.64
N ASP A 5 23.78 -19.55 15.80
CA ASP A 5 25.03 -18.77 15.70
C ASP A 5 25.28 -18.19 14.30
N ASN A 6 24.21 -17.82 13.54
CA ASN A 6 24.40 -17.05 12.34
C ASN A 6 24.15 -15.55 12.64
N PRO A 7 25.20 -14.68 12.67
CA PRO A 7 25.03 -13.25 12.96
C PRO A 7 24.05 -12.53 12.04
N GLY A 8 23.87 -12.98 10.81
CA GLY A 8 22.89 -12.42 9.87
C GLY A 8 21.43 -12.74 10.23
N SER A 9 21.14 -13.83 10.94
CA SER A 9 19.79 -14.17 11.42
C SER A 9 19.40 -13.36 12.66
N ALA A 10 20.38 -12.98 13.49
CA ALA A 10 20.16 -12.17 14.68
C ALA A 10 19.85 -10.69 14.35
N GLU A 11 20.44 -10.14 13.28
CA GLU A 11 20.16 -8.77 12.82
C GLU A 11 18.83 -8.67 12.09
N ALA A 12 18.45 -9.66 11.29
CA ALA A 12 17.13 -9.70 10.64
C ALA A 12 15.97 -9.80 11.65
N GLY A 13 16.18 -10.46 12.80
CA GLY A 13 15.20 -10.56 13.90
C GLY A 13 15.04 -9.27 14.73
N ARG A 14 16.02 -8.38 14.69
CA ARG A 14 16.04 -7.15 15.53
C ARG A 14 15.01 -6.11 15.12
N PHE A 15 14.52 -6.14 13.88
CA PHE A 15 13.54 -5.18 13.32
C PHE A 15 12.27 -5.86 12.82
N ALA A 16 11.97 -7.07 13.25
CA ALA A 16 10.72 -7.74 12.93
C ALA A 16 9.55 -7.02 13.61
N LEU A 17 8.55 -6.60 12.82
CA LEU A 17 7.32 -6.03 13.32
C LEU A 17 6.37 -7.12 13.81
N VAL A 18 5.50 -6.76 14.77
CA VAL A 18 4.51 -7.66 15.34
C VAL A 18 3.56 -8.18 14.26
N SER A 19 3.36 -9.49 14.19
CA SER A 19 2.38 -10.11 13.30
C SER A 19 1.00 -10.13 13.95
N ILE A 20 -0.02 -9.68 13.22
CA ILE A 20 -1.40 -9.60 13.70
C ILE A 20 -2.27 -10.50 12.83
N ARG A 21 -3.13 -11.31 13.47
CA ARG A 21 -4.15 -12.10 12.77
C ARG A 21 -5.44 -11.29 12.69
N LEU A 22 -5.97 -11.11 11.49
CA LEU A 22 -7.17 -10.33 11.25
C LEU A 22 -8.36 -11.24 10.87
N PRO A 23 -9.60 -10.90 11.28
CA PRO A 23 -10.80 -11.66 10.94
C PRO A 23 -11.31 -11.28 9.53
N VAL A 24 -10.48 -11.44 8.48
CA VAL A 24 -10.77 -10.95 7.11
C VAL A 24 -12.07 -11.56 6.56
N ALA A 25 -12.26 -12.88 6.67
CA ALA A 25 -13.46 -13.53 6.18
C ALA A 25 -14.73 -13.06 6.92
N LEU A 26 -14.63 -12.85 8.25
CA LEU A 26 -15.74 -12.34 9.06
C LEU A 26 -16.07 -10.88 8.70
N THR A 27 -15.05 -10.06 8.43
CA THR A 27 -15.21 -8.66 8.00
C THR A 27 -15.89 -8.60 6.62
N PHE A 28 -15.51 -9.47 5.69
CA PHE A 28 -16.16 -9.57 4.38
C PHE A 28 -17.63 -10.03 4.51
N ALA A 29 -17.89 -11.06 5.34
CA ALA A 29 -19.25 -11.50 5.63
C ALA A 29 -20.09 -10.39 6.26
N ALA A 30 -19.51 -9.60 7.18
CA ALA A 30 -20.15 -8.46 7.81
C ALA A 30 -20.49 -7.34 6.79
N LEU A 31 -19.65 -7.09 5.81
CA LEU A 31 -19.95 -6.18 4.71
C LEU A 31 -21.19 -6.63 3.94
N ILE A 32 -21.21 -7.89 3.48
CA ILE A 32 -22.33 -8.42 2.70
C ILE A 32 -23.63 -8.40 3.51
N THR A 33 -23.58 -8.91 4.73
CA THR A 33 -24.77 -8.95 5.60
C THR A 33 -25.24 -7.56 6.00
N GLY A 34 -24.32 -6.60 6.23
CA GLY A 34 -24.65 -5.21 6.51
C GLY A 34 -25.35 -4.54 5.32
N LEU A 35 -24.83 -4.70 4.10
CA LEU A 35 -25.46 -4.18 2.88
C LEU A 35 -26.86 -4.76 2.67
N VAL A 36 -27.01 -6.09 2.76
CA VAL A 36 -28.29 -6.78 2.61
C VAL A 36 -29.29 -6.32 3.68
N ALA A 37 -28.86 -6.23 4.94
CA ALA A 37 -29.70 -5.76 6.03
C ALA A 37 -30.12 -4.29 5.84
N GLY A 38 -29.21 -3.43 5.33
CA GLY A 38 -29.51 -2.03 5.01
C GLY A 38 -30.54 -1.89 3.88
N ILE A 39 -30.36 -2.63 2.79
CA ILE A 39 -31.30 -2.66 1.65
C ILE A 39 -32.68 -3.16 2.12
N ALA A 40 -32.71 -4.27 2.86
CA ALA A 40 -33.95 -4.81 3.42
C ALA A 40 -34.62 -3.80 4.40
N GLY A 41 -33.80 -3.15 5.24
CA GLY A 41 -34.25 -2.12 6.17
C GLY A 41 -34.91 -0.95 5.47
N ALA A 42 -34.32 -0.46 4.36
CA ALA A 42 -34.93 0.59 3.55
C ALA A 42 -36.28 0.15 2.96
N ALA A 43 -36.35 -1.08 2.45
CA ALA A 43 -37.58 -1.62 1.84
C ALA A 43 -38.70 -1.89 2.88
N LEU A 44 -38.35 -2.26 4.11
CA LEU A 44 -39.30 -2.61 5.19
C LEU A 44 -39.59 -1.41 6.12
N GLY A 45 -39.04 -0.23 5.88
CA GLY A 45 -39.22 0.95 6.71
C GLY A 45 -38.53 0.83 8.07
N ALA A 46 -37.25 0.47 8.09
CA ALA A 46 -36.47 0.40 9.31
C ALA A 46 -36.56 1.73 10.10
N PRO A 47 -36.65 1.67 11.45
CA PRO A 47 -36.77 2.87 12.26
C PRO A 47 -35.49 3.72 12.18
N ALA A 48 -35.62 5.04 12.22
CA ALA A 48 -34.52 6.00 12.07
C ALA A 48 -33.38 5.74 13.07
N TRP A 49 -33.68 5.34 14.32
CA TRP A 49 -32.67 5.05 15.32
C TRP A 49 -31.68 3.95 14.91
N ALA A 50 -32.11 3.00 14.05
CA ALA A 50 -31.22 1.92 13.57
C ALA A 50 -30.10 2.49 12.67
N SER A 51 -30.43 3.42 11.78
CA SER A 51 -29.46 4.11 10.93
C SER A 51 -28.56 5.05 11.75
N GLU A 52 -29.12 5.74 12.75
CA GLU A 52 -28.35 6.60 13.66
C GLU A 52 -27.34 5.81 14.49
N LEU A 53 -27.78 4.66 15.05
CA LEU A 53 -26.90 3.77 15.81
C LEU A 53 -25.80 3.16 14.92
N ALA A 54 -26.14 2.76 13.72
CA ALA A 54 -25.16 2.26 12.74
C ALA A 54 -24.15 3.33 12.37
N ALA A 55 -24.59 4.55 12.12
CA ALA A 55 -23.68 5.69 11.83
C ALA A 55 -22.75 6.00 13.01
N LEU A 56 -23.25 5.94 14.25
CA LEU A 56 -22.46 6.13 15.46
C LEU A 56 -21.38 5.04 15.62
N ILE A 57 -21.76 3.76 15.52
CA ILE A 57 -20.84 2.63 15.68
C ILE A 57 -19.77 2.65 14.57
N GLY A 58 -20.20 2.79 13.32
CA GLY A 58 -19.31 2.84 12.17
C GLY A 58 -18.36 4.04 12.22
N GLY A 59 -18.90 5.23 12.59
CA GLY A 59 -18.11 6.45 12.74
C GLY A 59 -17.08 6.38 13.87
N LEU A 60 -17.41 5.80 15.02
CA LEU A 60 -16.46 5.57 16.11
C LEU A 60 -15.32 4.64 15.71
N TRP A 61 -15.67 3.54 15.03
CA TRP A 61 -14.68 2.60 14.52
C TRP A 61 -13.74 3.26 13.48
N LEU A 62 -14.29 4.04 12.55
CA LEU A 62 -13.52 4.78 11.57
C LEU A 62 -12.54 5.78 12.24
N ARG A 63 -12.99 6.55 13.22
CA ARG A 63 -12.13 7.48 13.96
C ARG A 63 -11.00 6.76 14.70
N ALA A 64 -11.29 5.58 15.26
CA ALA A 64 -10.26 4.76 15.89
C ALA A 64 -9.17 4.29 14.90
N LEU A 65 -9.55 3.99 13.65
CA LEU A 65 -8.59 3.72 12.57
C LEU A 65 -7.75 4.96 12.23
N GLN A 66 -8.39 6.09 12.02
CA GLN A 66 -7.73 7.34 11.63
C GLN A 66 -6.71 7.81 12.68
N MET A 67 -6.99 7.60 13.98
CA MET A 67 -6.11 7.99 15.09
C MET A 67 -4.72 7.35 15.02
N THR A 68 -4.58 6.18 14.40
CA THR A 68 -3.30 5.46 14.31
C THR A 68 -2.44 5.91 13.13
N ILE A 69 -2.98 6.65 12.15
CA ILE A 69 -2.33 6.93 10.87
C ILE A 69 -1.01 7.67 11.07
N ILE A 70 -1.03 8.83 11.72
CA ILE A 70 0.15 9.71 11.82
C ILE A 70 1.33 9.05 12.55
N PRO A 71 1.18 8.53 13.78
CA PRO A 71 2.31 7.95 14.48
C PRO A 71 2.85 6.69 13.81
N LEU A 72 1.99 5.90 13.19
CA LEU A 72 2.41 4.69 12.47
C LEU A 72 3.15 5.06 11.18
N VAL A 73 2.63 6.02 10.40
CA VAL A 73 3.29 6.49 9.17
C VAL A 73 4.66 7.09 9.49
N ALA A 74 4.77 7.91 10.54
CA ALA A 74 6.06 8.45 10.99
C ALA A 74 7.07 7.33 11.28
N ALA A 75 6.65 6.32 12.05
CA ALA A 75 7.52 5.17 12.37
C ALA A 75 7.96 4.40 11.13
N LEU A 76 7.03 4.05 10.25
CA LEU A 76 7.32 3.26 9.05
C LEU A 76 8.15 4.03 8.03
N LEU A 77 7.88 5.33 7.82
CA LEU A 77 8.69 6.17 6.92
C LEU A 77 10.15 6.23 7.40
N VAL A 78 10.39 6.50 8.68
CA VAL A 78 11.75 6.57 9.21
C VAL A 78 12.46 5.23 9.06
N LEU A 79 11.84 4.13 9.50
CA LEU A 79 12.46 2.80 9.44
C LEU A 79 12.73 2.36 8.00
N GLY A 80 11.74 2.46 7.12
CA GLY A 80 11.86 2.01 5.74
C GLY A 80 12.86 2.83 4.93
N LEU A 81 12.85 4.16 5.08
CA LEU A 81 13.80 5.04 4.37
C LEU A 81 15.23 4.86 4.86
N VAL A 82 15.46 4.71 6.17
CA VAL A 82 16.80 4.42 6.69
C VAL A 82 17.32 3.08 6.15
N GLN A 83 16.49 2.03 6.15
CA GLN A 83 16.86 0.74 5.57
C GLN A 83 17.22 0.86 4.09
N MET A 84 16.43 1.60 3.31
CA MET A 84 16.70 1.83 1.89
C MET A 84 18.02 2.59 1.67
N ILE A 85 18.28 3.66 2.46
CA ILE A 85 19.52 4.45 2.36
C ILE A 85 20.74 3.60 2.72
N LEU A 86 20.64 2.80 3.77
CA LEU A 86 21.72 1.91 4.17
C LEU A 86 21.98 0.83 3.11
N ALA A 87 20.93 0.22 2.57
CA ALA A 87 21.04 -0.74 1.48
C ALA A 87 21.76 -0.15 0.26
N ALA A 88 21.47 1.12 -0.10
CA ALA A 88 22.12 1.80 -1.22
C ALA A 88 23.65 1.96 -1.06
N ARG A 89 24.16 1.90 0.17
CA ARG A 89 25.62 2.00 0.49
C ARG A 89 26.36 0.68 0.32
N VAL A 90 25.66 -0.47 0.25
CA VAL A 90 26.25 -1.83 0.26
C VAL A 90 27.02 -2.15 -1.04
N GLY A 91 26.65 -1.53 -2.19
CA GLY A 91 27.36 -1.74 -3.45
C GLY A 91 26.54 -1.52 -4.71
N THR A 92 27.14 -1.86 -5.86
CA THR A 92 26.54 -1.63 -7.18
C THR A 92 25.27 -2.47 -7.42
N VAL A 93 25.22 -3.69 -6.91
CA VAL A 93 24.04 -4.58 -6.99
C VAL A 93 22.84 -3.93 -6.31
N ALA A 94 22.99 -3.51 -5.05
CA ALA A 94 21.95 -2.85 -4.28
C ALA A 94 21.49 -1.55 -4.93
N ARG A 95 22.43 -0.71 -5.40
CA ARG A 95 22.12 0.55 -6.06
C ARG A 95 21.32 0.34 -7.35
N ARG A 96 21.69 -0.64 -8.19
CA ARG A 96 20.94 -0.97 -9.41
C ARG A 96 19.54 -1.49 -9.08
N MET A 97 19.43 -2.39 -8.09
CA MET A 97 18.15 -2.87 -7.58
C MET A 97 17.24 -1.71 -7.18
N LEU A 98 17.71 -0.80 -6.34
CA LEU A 98 16.94 0.35 -5.87
C LEU A 98 16.53 1.29 -7.01
N LEU A 99 17.41 1.54 -7.99
CA LEU A 99 17.07 2.36 -9.15
C LEU A 99 15.91 1.75 -9.95
N ILE A 100 15.92 0.43 -10.20
CA ILE A 100 14.83 -0.25 -10.90
C ILE A 100 13.55 -0.18 -10.06
N MET A 101 13.64 -0.40 -8.74
CA MET A 101 12.50 -0.33 -7.82
C MET A 101 11.86 1.06 -7.80
N ILE A 102 12.67 2.12 -7.73
CA ILE A 102 12.19 3.51 -7.77
C ILE A 102 11.54 3.79 -9.14
N ALA A 103 12.16 3.36 -10.24
CA ALA A 103 11.61 3.56 -11.58
C ALA A 103 10.25 2.84 -11.75
N VAL A 104 10.09 1.62 -11.20
CA VAL A 104 8.82 0.90 -11.22
C VAL A 104 7.75 1.61 -10.39
N GLN A 105 8.11 2.12 -9.20
CA GLN A 105 7.15 2.85 -8.35
C GLN A 105 6.68 4.15 -9.01
N LEU A 106 7.62 4.95 -9.51
CA LEU A 106 7.28 6.20 -10.19
C LEU A 106 6.53 5.95 -11.50
N GLY A 107 6.97 4.98 -12.30
CA GLY A 107 6.33 4.59 -13.56
C GLY A 107 4.93 4.02 -13.35
N GLY A 108 4.75 3.17 -12.35
CA GLY A 108 3.43 2.62 -11.96
C GLY A 108 2.47 3.71 -11.49
N GLY A 109 2.96 4.62 -10.64
CA GLY A 109 2.18 5.77 -10.18
C GLY A 109 1.80 6.72 -11.33
N ALA A 110 2.74 7.05 -12.21
CA ALA A 110 2.49 7.89 -13.38
C ALA A 110 1.48 7.24 -14.35
N PHE A 111 1.64 5.95 -14.62
CA PHE A 111 0.67 5.22 -15.44
C PHE A 111 -0.73 5.28 -14.83
N THR A 112 -0.87 5.00 -13.54
CA THR A 112 -2.18 5.02 -12.86
C THR A 112 -2.80 6.41 -12.86
N SER A 113 -1.99 7.47 -12.66
CA SER A 113 -2.49 8.85 -12.68
C SER A 113 -3.03 9.29 -14.05
N LEU A 114 -2.61 8.62 -15.12
CA LEU A 114 -3.15 8.84 -16.48
C LEU A 114 -4.26 7.85 -16.81
N ALA A 115 -4.05 6.57 -16.50
CA ALA A 115 -4.94 5.50 -16.92
C ALA A 115 -6.21 5.40 -16.08
N MET A 116 -6.14 5.70 -14.78
CA MET A 116 -7.30 5.57 -13.89
C MET A 116 -8.40 6.60 -14.18
N PRO A 117 -8.11 7.91 -14.36
CA PRO A 117 -9.12 8.86 -14.82
C PRO A 117 -9.74 8.45 -16.16
N ALA A 118 -8.91 8.09 -17.16
CA ALA A 118 -9.40 7.65 -18.47
C ALA A 118 -10.26 6.37 -18.39
N LEU A 119 -9.93 5.44 -17.49
CA LEU A 119 -10.73 4.25 -17.22
C LEU A 119 -12.10 4.62 -16.62
N LEU A 120 -12.11 5.56 -15.66
CA LEU A 120 -13.35 6.00 -15.00
C LEU A 120 -14.22 6.88 -15.89
N ASP A 121 -13.62 7.59 -16.86
CA ASP A 121 -14.37 8.31 -17.91
C ASP A 121 -15.04 7.34 -18.89
N ALA A 122 -14.32 6.25 -19.27
CA ALA A 122 -14.84 5.22 -20.16
C ALA A 122 -15.87 4.29 -19.47
N PHE A 123 -15.67 4.04 -18.19
CA PHE A 123 -16.54 3.22 -17.36
C PHE A 123 -16.86 4.02 -16.08
N PRO A 124 -17.91 4.86 -16.10
CA PRO A 124 -18.25 5.70 -14.96
C PRO A 124 -18.63 4.90 -13.72
N VAL A 125 -18.35 5.49 -12.56
CA VAL A 125 -18.74 4.92 -11.27
C VAL A 125 -20.27 4.71 -11.23
N PRO A 126 -20.76 3.51 -10.85
CA PRO A 126 -22.19 3.21 -10.87
C PRO A 126 -23.03 4.17 -10.01
N GLU A 127 -24.26 4.43 -10.45
CA GLU A 127 -25.24 5.19 -9.67
C GLU A 127 -25.46 4.54 -8.29
N GLY A 128 -25.61 5.36 -7.26
CA GLY A 128 -25.73 4.89 -5.86
C GLY A 128 -24.40 4.71 -5.13
N ALA A 129 -23.25 4.75 -5.81
CA ALA A 129 -21.94 4.73 -5.17
C ALA A 129 -21.68 5.95 -4.26
N GLY A 130 -22.38 7.07 -4.46
CA GLY A 130 -22.30 8.26 -3.60
C GLY A 130 -22.61 7.99 -2.12
N ALA A 131 -23.35 6.91 -1.81
CA ALA A 131 -23.60 6.49 -0.43
C ALA A 131 -22.31 6.13 0.34
N PHE A 132 -21.22 5.80 -0.35
CA PHE A 132 -19.90 5.57 0.27
C PHE A 132 -19.33 6.85 0.90
N LEU A 133 -19.82 8.02 0.48
CA LEU A 133 -19.40 9.33 1.00
C LEU A 133 -20.28 9.81 2.17
N ALA A 134 -21.28 9.03 2.62
CA ALA A 134 -22.23 9.43 3.65
C ALA A 134 -21.59 9.86 4.98
N GLN A 135 -20.37 9.38 5.27
CA GLN A 135 -19.58 9.75 6.45
C GLN A 135 -18.57 10.88 6.18
N THR A 136 -18.50 11.39 4.94
CA THR A 136 -17.53 12.41 4.55
C THR A 136 -18.04 13.79 4.98
N PRO A 137 -17.22 14.63 5.61
CA PRO A 137 -17.58 16.01 5.91
C PRO A 137 -17.97 16.78 4.62
N ALA A 138 -18.99 17.60 4.69
CA ALA A 138 -19.51 18.35 3.55
C ALA A 138 -18.52 19.39 2.94
N ASN A 139 -17.45 19.72 3.66
CA ASN A 139 -16.41 20.65 3.22
C ASN A 139 -15.17 19.88 2.73
N VAL A 140 -15.22 19.41 1.49
CA VAL A 140 -13.99 19.04 0.78
C VAL A 140 -13.30 20.36 0.39
N GLY A 141 -12.11 20.60 0.93
CA GLY A 141 -11.37 21.86 0.73
C GLY A 141 -11.14 22.17 -0.77
N VAL A 142 -11.14 23.47 -1.09
CA VAL A 142 -10.78 23.93 -2.43
C VAL A 142 -9.37 23.44 -2.76
N VAL A 143 -9.20 22.81 -3.91
CA VAL A 143 -7.88 22.35 -4.37
C VAL A 143 -6.94 23.55 -4.49
N PRO A 144 -5.81 23.59 -3.79
CA PRO A 144 -4.92 24.76 -3.79
C PRO A 144 -4.30 25.00 -5.18
N GLY A 145 -4.07 26.28 -5.51
CA GLY A 145 -3.30 26.64 -6.70
C GLY A 145 -1.85 26.12 -6.65
N VAL A 146 -1.15 26.10 -7.78
CA VAL A 146 0.22 25.54 -7.85
C VAL A 146 1.18 26.24 -6.88
N LEU A 147 1.09 27.55 -6.70
CA LEU A 147 1.94 28.31 -5.78
C LEU A 147 1.61 27.97 -4.32
N ASP A 148 0.33 27.91 -3.97
CA ASP A 148 -0.14 27.53 -2.64
C ASP A 148 0.27 26.08 -2.30
N PHE A 149 0.17 25.20 -3.31
CA PHE A 149 0.66 23.84 -3.21
C PHE A 149 2.17 23.77 -2.93
N MET A 150 2.99 24.54 -3.67
CA MET A 150 4.44 24.62 -3.43
C MET A 150 4.75 25.17 -2.03
N ALA A 151 4.02 26.18 -1.58
CA ALA A 151 4.16 26.73 -0.23
C ALA A 151 3.77 25.71 0.85
N SER A 152 2.78 24.86 0.59
CA SER A 152 2.34 23.82 1.53
C SER A 152 3.32 22.67 1.71
N LEU A 153 4.34 22.52 0.85
CA LEU A 153 5.36 21.47 0.98
C LEU A 153 6.17 21.58 2.26
N VAL A 154 6.36 22.80 2.78
CA VAL A 154 7.15 23.04 3.98
C VAL A 154 6.28 23.73 5.03
N SER A 155 5.98 23.03 6.11
CA SER A 155 5.29 23.62 7.25
C SER A 155 6.28 24.26 8.23
N PRO A 156 5.97 25.46 8.76
CA PRO A 156 6.79 26.07 9.80
C PRO A 156 6.72 25.35 11.15
N ASN A 157 5.71 24.49 11.33
CA ASN A 157 5.51 23.72 12.56
C ASN A 157 5.02 22.30 12.24
N ILE A 158 5.90 21.32 12.46
CA ILE A 158 5.62 19.92 12.18
C ILE A 158 4.50 19.33 13.06
N PHE A 159 4.36 19.83 14.29
CA PHE A 159 3.29 19.38 15.19
C PHE A 159 1.92 19.92 14.75
N ALA A 160 1.86 21.15 14.25
CA ALA A 160 0.65 21.69 13.64
C ALA A 160 0.29 20.87 12.38
N ALA A 161 1.26 20.62 11.50
CA ALA A 161 1.06 19.77 10.33
C ALA A 161 0.54 18.36 10.71
N ALA A 162 1.02 17.79 11.81
CA ALA A 162 0.53 16.51 12.32
C ALA A 162 -0.92 16.62 12.86
N ALA A 163 -1.24 17.68 13.60
CA ALA A 163 -2.59 17.90 14.13
C ALA A 163 -3.63 18.13 13.02
N GLU A 164 -3.23 18.79 11.94
CA GLU A 164 -4.05 19.06 10.76
C GLU A 164 -4.04 17.92 9.74
N THR A 165 -3.33 16.81 10.02
CA THR A 165 -3.13 15.68 9.10
C THR A 165 -2.54 16.06 7.74
N ALA A 166 -1.74 17.14 7.69
CA ALA A 166 -1.07 17.62 6.49
C ALA A 166 0.08 16.68 6.09
N MET A 167 -0.27 15.60 5.38
CA MET A 167 0.65 14.48 5.11
C MET A 167 1.81 14.86 4.20
N LEU A 168 1.66 15.88 3.34
CA LEU A 168 2.69 16.31 2.40
C LEU A 168 3.92 16.85 3.12
N PRO A 169 3.83 17.92 3.96
CA PRO A 169 4.97 18.40 4.74
C PRO A 169 5.48 17.39 5.76
N LEU A 170 4.59 16.56 6.34
CA LEU A 170 5.00 15.47 7.24
C LEU A 170 5.90 14.47 6.51
N THR A 171 5.52 14.03 5.32
CA THR A 171 6.32 13.09 4.53
C THR A 171 7.68 13.69 4.19
N LEU A 172 7.72 14.94 3.73
CA LEU A 172 8.97 15.62 3.42
C LEU A 172 9.88 15.75 4.64
N PHE A 173 9.31 16.12 5.79
CA PHE A 173 10.05 16.18 7.06
C PHE A 173 10.64 14.82 7.44
N PHE A 174 9.86 13.74 7.41
CA PHE A 174 10.36 12.41 7.78
C PHE A 174 11.37 11.85 6.78
N VAL A 175 11.31 12.22 5.49
CA VAL A 175 12.38 11.93 4.52
C VAL A 175 13.69 12.59 4.95
N MET A 176 13.66 13.90 5.24
CA MET A 176 14.84 14.62 5.72
C MET A 176 15.34 14.06 7.07
N PHE A 177 14.43 13.74 7.97
CA PHE A 177 14.74 13.17 9.28
C PHE A 177 15.44 11.80 9.16
N ALA A 178 14.95 10.91 8.27
CA ALA A 178 15.57 9.63 7.99
C ALA A 178 16.99 9.79 7.40
N VAL A 179 17.18 10.74 6.48
CA VAL A 179 18.52 11.05 5.94
C VAL A 179 19.44 11.56 7.05
N ALA A 180 18.95 12.41 7.95
CA ALA A 180 19.72 12.94 9.07
C ALA A 180 20.13 11.81 10.05
N ILE A 181 19.25 10.89 10.39
CA ILE A 181 19.57 9.72 11.23
C ILE A 181 20.76 8.95 10.67
N THR A 182 20.85 8.75 9.36
CA THR A 182 21.98 8.02 8.74
C THR A 182 23.33 8.76 8.81
N ARG A 183 23.34 10.00 9.30
CA ARG A 183 24.55 10.83 9.51
C ARG A 183 24.96 10.94 10.97
N LEU A 184 24.13 10.44 11.89
CA LEU A 184 24.44 10.44 13.32
C LEU A 184 25.47 9.37 13.68
N PRO A 185 26.17 9.52 14.83
CA PRO A 185 26.93 8.43 15.45
C PRO A 185 26.06 7.20 15.67
N ALA A 186 26.65 6.01 15.58
CA ALA A 186 25.90 4.75 15.62
C ALA A 186 25.01 4.60 16.86
N ASP A 187 25.52 4.98 18.04
CA ASP A 187 24.77 4.90 19.30
C ASP A 187 23.51 5.76 19.33
N GLN A 188 23.54 6.94 18.71
CA GLN A 188 22.39 7.84 18.61
C GLN A 188 21.40 7.36 17.53
N SER A 189 21.93 6.94 16.38
CA SER A 189 21.13 6.35 15.31
C SER A 189 20.34 5.13 15.81
N ASP A 190 21.01 4.21 16.50
CA ASP A 190 20.40 2.97 17.02
C ASP A 190 19.30 3.25 18.06
N ARG A 191 19.50 4.25 18.92
CA ARG A 191 18.47 4.65 19.90
C ARG A 191 17.22 5.21 19.21
N LEU A 192 17.39 6.09 18.21
CA LEU A 192 16.27 6.64 17.45
C LEU A 192 15.54 5.57 16.65
N LEU A 193 16.27 4.69 15.97
CA LEU A 193 15.67 3.57 15.23
C LEU A 193 14.94 2.62 16.18
N GLY A 194 15.51 2.34 17.35
CA GLY A 194 14.86 1.57 18.42
C GLY A 194 13.55 2.21 18.89
N PHE A 195 13.52 3.54 19.04
CA PHE A 195 12.32 4.27 19.40
C PHE A 195 11.24 4.14 18.32
N PHE A 196 11.57 4.41 17.04
CA PHE A 196 10.60 4.31 15.96
C PHE A 196 10.14 2.87 15.72
N HIS A 197 11.01 1.88 15.94
CA HIS A 197 10.63 0.47 15.88
C HIS A 197 9.62 0.11 16.99
N ALA A 198 9.88 0.53 18.23
CA ALA A 198 8.95 0.34 19.33
C ALA A 198 7.62 1.06 19.11
N LEU A 199 7.65 2.31 18.62
CA LEU A 199 6.47 3.09 18.26
C LEU A 199 5.65 2.38 17.17
N GLY A 200 6.31 1.90 16.11
CA GLY A 200 5.67 1.14 15.04
C GLY A 200 4.97 -0.11 15.57
N ASN A 201 5.63 -0.89 16.44
CA ASN A 201 5.03 -2.08 17.05
C ASN A 201 3.82 -1.76 17.93
N VAL A 202 3.89 -0.70 18.75
CA VAL A 202 2.74 -0.25 19.56
C VAL A 202 1.58 0.17 18.68
N MET A 203 1.82 0.94 17.62
CA MET A 203 0.76 1.35 16.69
C MET A 203 0.16 0.16 15.94
N LEU A 204 0.98 -0.83 15.56
CA LEU A 204 0.50 -2.07 14.95
C LEU A 204 -0.40 -2.87 15.91
N LEU A 205 -0.06 -2.94 17.19
CA LEU A 205 -0.93 -3.60 18.18
C LEU A 205 -2.27 -2.87 18.31
N ILE A 206 -2.27 -1.53 18.41
CA ILE A 206 -3.49 -0.73 18.50
C ILE A 206 -4.36 -0.92 17.25
N ILE A 207 -3.79 -0.80 16.05
CA ILE A 207 -4.57 -1.01 14.82
C ILE A 207 -5.06 -2.46 14.71
N GLY A 208 -4.30 -3.41 15.22
CA GLY A 208 -4.72 -4.81 15.34
C GLY A 208 -5.98 -4.98 16.19
N TRP A 209 -6.07 -4.30 17.33
CA TRP A 209 -7.28 -4.29 18.17
C TRP A 209 -8.47 -3.65 17.45
N VAL A 210 -8.23 -2.51 16.78
CA VAL A 210 -9.28 -1.82 16.01
C VAL A 210 -9.76 -2.69 14.85
N LEU A 211 -8.88 -3.40 14.17
CA LEU A 211 -9.25 -4.30 13.07
C LEU A 211 -9.84 -5.64 13.56
N ALA A 212 -9.57 -6.06 14.79
CA ALA A 212 -10.24 -7.22 15.37
C ALA A 212 -11.76 -6.99 15.52
N ILE A 213 -12.18 -5.75 15.78
CA ILE A 213 -13.61 -5.36 15.84
C ILE A 213 -14.14 -4.83 14.50
N ALA A 214 -13.35 -4.90 13.42
CA ALA A 214 -13.77 -4.48 12.09
C ALA A 214 -15.09 -5.10 11.61
N PRO A 215 -15.43 -6.39 11.89
CA PRO A 215 -16.73 -6.92 11.50
C PRO A 215 -17.92 -6.08 12.00
N VAL A 216 -17.85 -5.54 13.20
CA VAL A 216 -18.91 -4.69 13.78
C VAL A 216 -18.94 -3.32 13.10
N GLY A 217 -17.78 -2.67 12.96
CA GLY A 217 -17.68 -1.35 12.31
C GLY A 217 -18.08 -1.38 10.84
N VAL A 218 -17.59 -2.39 10.11
CA VAL A 218 -17.91 -2.60 8.69
C VAL A 218 -19.37 -2.93 8.46
N PHE A 219 -19.97 -3.81 9.30
CA PHE A 219 -21.40 -4.08 9.24
C PHE A 219 -22.23 -2.80 9.40
N ALA A 220 -21.88 -1.97 10.39
CA ALA A 220 -22.59 -0.73 10.68
C ALA A 220 -22.46 0.29 9.51
N LEU A 221 -21.27 0.48 8.95
CA LEU A 221 -21.08 1.34 7.78
C LEU A 221 -21.82 0.80 6.56
N ALA A 222 -21.71 -0.50 6.31
CA ALA A 222 -22.35 -1.17 5.18
C ALA A 222 -23.89 -1.10 5.28
N PHE A 223 -24.46 -1.23 6.49
CA PHE A 223 -25.88 -1.03 6.73
C PHE A 223 -26.31 0.38 6.29
N GLY A 224 -25.60 1.41 6.71
CA GLY A 224 -25.89 2.79 6.30
C GLY A 224 -25.85 3.00 4.79
N VAL A 225 -24.81 2.44 4.13
CA VAL A 225 -24.70 2.45 2.66
C VAL A 225 -25.84 1.69 2.00
N GLY A 226 -26.19 0.51 2.50
CA GLY A 226 -27.30 -0.29 1.97
C GLY A 226 -28.65 0.42 2.05
N VAL A 227 -28.91 1.15 3.16
CA VAL A 227 -30.11 1.97 3.31
C VAL A 227 -30.17 3.10 2.26
N GLN A 228 -29.02 3.73 1.96
CA GLN A 228 -28.99 4.91 1.06
C GLN A 228 -28.91 4.54 -0.42
N SER A 229 -28.11 3.51 -0.79
CA SER A 229 -27.82 3.18 -2.19
C SER A 229 -28.63 2.01 -2.74
N GLY A 230 -29.31 1.27 -1.89
CA GLY A 230 -30.01 0.05 -2.31
C GLY A 230 -29.03 -0.94 -2.99
N GLY A 231 -29.47 -1.57 -4.09
CA GLY A 231 -28.65 -2.56 -4.84
C GLY A 231 -27.42 -1.98 -5.54
N GLY A 232 -27.33 -0.66 -5.72
CA GLY A 232 -26.20 0.02 -6.40
C GLY A 232 -24.85 -0.17 -5.67
N ALA A 233 -24.86 -0.41 -4.36
CA ALA A 233 -23.64 -0.64 -3.57
C ALA A 233 -22.82 -1.84 -4.06
N PHE A 234 -23.47 -2.94 -4.44
CA PHE A 234 -22.75 -4.13 -4.95
C PHE A 234 -22.09 -3.85 -6.30
N ALA A 235 -22.79 -3.12 -7.19
CA ALA A 235 -22.21 -2.72 -8.47
C ALA A 235 -20.99 -1.80 -8.26
N ALA A 236 -21.06 -0.86 -7.32
CA ALA A 236 -19.96 0.04 -7.00
C ALA A 236 -18.75 -0.70 -6.42
N LEU A 237 -18.96 -1.67 -5.52
CA LEU A 237 -17.86 -2.49 -4.98
C LEU A 237 -17.23 -3.37 -6.05
N GLY A 238 -18.03 -3.99 -6.93
CA GLY A 238 -17.52 -4.78 -8.05
C GLY A 238 -16.70 -3.92 -9.03
N HIS A 239 -17.21 -2.75 -9.37
CA HIS A 239 -16.53 -1.77 -10.22
C HIS A 239 -15.21 -1.29 -9.58
N TYR A 240 -15.20 -0.98 -8.29
CA TYR A 240 -13.99 -0.66 -7.53
C TYR A 240 -12.94 -1.77 -7.63
N VAL A 241 -13.32 -3.01 -7.31
CA VAL A 241 -12.41 -4.16 -7.33
C VAL A 241 -11.79 -4.34 -8.71
N LEU A 242 -12.60 -4.27 -9.78
CA LEU A 242 -12.13 -4.42 -11.15
C LEU A 242 -11.18 -3.28 -11.55
N SER A 243 -11.52 -2.04 -11.23
CA SER A 243 -10.72 -0.86 -11.58
C SER A 243 -9.35 -0.88 -10.91
N VAL A 244 -9.29 -1.17 -9.59
CA VAL A 244 -8.02 -1.26 -8.86
C VAL A 244 -7.19 -2.47 -9.31
N THR A 245 -7.84 -3.61 -9.57
CA THR A 245 -7.16 -4.82 -10.06
C THR A 245 -6.57 -4.60 -11.46
N ALA A 246 -7.23 -3.81 -12.32
CA ALA A 246 -6.70 -3.46 -13.64
C ALA A 246 -5.34 -2.73 -13.55
N MET A 247 -5.18 -1.81 -12.59
CA MET A 247 -3.89 -1.13 -12.35
C MET A 247 -2.82 -2.09 -11.83
N GLY A 248 -3.21 -3.05 -10.98
CA GLY A 248 -2.31 -4.13 -10.54
C GLY A 248 -1.87 -5.06 -11.68
N THR A 249 -2.79 -5.35 -12.61
CA THR A 249 -2.51 -6.15 -13.81
C THR A 249 -1.48 -5.48 -14.72
N PHE A 250 -1.51 -4.14 -14.83
CA PHE A 250 -0.47 -3.42 -15.54
C PHE A 250 0.92 -3.69 -14.95
N ILE A 251 1.06 -3.64 -13.63
CA ILE A 251 2.35 -3.93 -12.95
C ILE A 251 2.78 -5.38 -13.16
N LEU A 252 1.84 -6.32 -13.18
CA LEU A 252 2.12 -7.71 -13.51
C LEU A 252 2.68 -7.84 -14.94
N VAL A 253 2.04 -7.20 -15.91
CA VAL A 253 2.52 -7.17 -17.32
C VAL A 253 3.88 -6.49 -17.42
N LEU A 254 4.09 -5.39 -16.70
CA LEU A 254 5.38 -4.69 -16.63
C LEU A 254 6.49 -5.58 -16.06
N ALA A 255 6.17 -6.48 -15.12
CA ALA A 255 7.15 -7.44 -14.59
C ALA A 255 7.64 -8.40 -15.70
N TYR A 256 6.75 -8.90 -16.53
CA TYR A 256 7.12 -9.72 -17.69
C TYR A 256 7.94 -8.92 -18.72
N ALA A 257 7.59 -7.64 -18.94
CA ALA A 257 8.35 -6.78 -19.85
C ALA A 257 9.76 -6.50 -19.32
N ILE A 258 9.94 -6.26 -18.01
CA ILE A 258 11.24 -6.08 -17.36
C ILE A 258 12.07 -7.38 -17.46
N ALA A 259 11.47 -8.53 -17.18
CA ALA A 259 12.16 -9.81 -17.29
C ALA A 259 12.63 -10.08 -18.71
N ALA A 260 11.81 -9.79 -19.73
CA ALA A 260 12.15 -9.97 -21.12
C ALA A 260 13.18 -8.95 -21.63
N GLY A 261 12.99 -7.67 -21.32
CA GLY A 261 13.82 -6.56 -21.81
C GLY A 261 15.14 -6.43 -21.05
N LEU A 262 15.06 -6.11 -19.75
CA LEU A 262 16.24 -5.88 -18.91
C LEU A 262 16.91 -7.17 -18.46
N GLY A 263 16.12 -8.19 -18.07
CA GLY A 263 16.61 -9.51 -17.68
C GLY A 263 17.03 -10.38 -18.83
N ARG A 264 16.59 -10.05 -20.06
CA ARG A 264 16.79 -10.84 -21.30
C ARG A 264 16.38 -12.32 -21.14
N THR A 265 15.37 -12.56 -20.34
CA THR A 265 14.75 -13.88 -20.20
C THR A 265 13.60 -14.00 -21.20
N GLY A 266 13.50 -15.15 -21.92
CA GLY A 266 12.35 -15.37 -22.80
C GLY A 266 11.04 -15.40 -22.01
N LEU A 267 9.97 -14.78 -22.53
CA LEU A 267 8.66 -14.65 -21.84
C LEU A 267 8.10 -16.00 -21.37
N ILE A 268 8.14 -17.03 -22.22
CA ILE A 268 7.63 -18.38 -21.89
C ILE A 268 8.48 -19.01 -20.77
N ARG A 269 9.81 -18.85 -20.86
CA ARG A 269 10.74 -19.37 -19.85
C ARG A 269 10.52 -18.67 -18.50
N PHE A 270 10.34 -17.34 -18.51
CA PHE A 270 10.05 -16.58 -17.32
C PHE A 270 8.71 -17.00 -16.70
N ALA A 271 7.64 -17.10 -17.51
CA ALA A 271 6.32 -17.53 -17.06
C ALA A 271 6.38 -18.92 -16.40
N GLY A 272 7.02 -19.89 -17.04
CA GLY A 272 7.16 -21.24 -16.47
C GLY A 272 7.98 -21.28 -15.19
N ALA A 273 9.01 -20.42 -15.08
CA ALA A 273 9.86 -20.37 -13.90
C ALA A 273 9.16 -19.70 -12.71
N VAL A 274 8.36 -18.64 -12.94
CA VAL A 274 7.72 -17.86 -11.84
C VAL A 274 6.40 -18.46 -11.37
N LEU A 275 5.79 -19.36 -12.16
CA LEU A 275 4.47 -19.94 -11.85
C LEU A 275 4.35 -20.57 -10.45
N PRO A 276 5.34 -21.33 -9.93
CA PRO A 276 5.27 -21.85 -8.55
C PRO A 276 5.24 -20.74 -7.49
N ALA A 277 6.02 -19.68 -7.69
CA ALA A 277 6.03 -18.55 -6.76
C ALA A 277 4.69 -17.79 -6.80
N GLN A 278 4.09 -17.64 -7.99
CA GLN A 278 2.76 -17.06 -8.16
C GLN A 278 1.67 -17.90 -7.49
N ALA A 279 1.75 -19.23 -7.58
CA ALA A 279 0.80 -20.13 -6.91
C ALA A 279 0.87 -20.00 -5.39
N VAL A 280 2.08 -19.93 -4.82
CA VAL A 280 2.25 -19.69 -3.37
C VAL A 280 1.74 -18.29 -3.01
N ALA A 281 2.01 -17.27 -3.81
CA ALA A 281 1.53 -15.90 -3.58
C ALA A 281 0.00 -15.82 -3.52
N LEU A 282 -0.70 -16.45 -4.45
CA LEU A 282 -2.16 -16.47 -4.50
C LEU A 282 -2.77 -17.25 -3.32
N SER A 283 -2.15 -18.37 -2.92
CA SER A 283 -2.67 -19.20 -1.84
C SER A 283 -2.42 -18.61 -0.45
N THR A 284 -1.29 -17.90 -0.25
CA THR A 284 -0.88 -17.38 1.05
C THR A 284 -1.16 -15.89 1.23
N GLN A 285 -1.39 -15.15 0.14
CA GLN A 285 -1.45 -13.67 0.12
C GLN A 285 -0.24 -13.01 0.80
N SER A 286 0.92 -13.67 0.73
CA SER A 286 2.15 -13.26 1.41
C SER A 286 3.36 -13.35 0.50
N SER A 287 3.95 -12.20 0.16
CA SER A 287 5.21 -12.15 -0.58
C SER A 287 6.36 -12.76 0.22
N LEU A 288 6.34 -12.64 1.56
CA LEU A 288 7.35 -13.24 2.42
C LEU A 288 7.28 -14.76 2.42
N ALA A 289 6.08 -15.33 2.52
CA ALA A 289 5.88 -16.78 2.43
C ALA A 289 6.26 -17.34 1.05
N SER A 290 6.23 -16.51 0.01
CA SER A 290 6.61 -16.88 -1.35
C SER A 290 8.12 -16.84 -1.61
N LEU A 291 8.94 -16.33 -0.68
CA LEU A 291 10.38 -16.17 -0.85
C LEU A 291 11.11 -17.46 -1.25
N PRO A 292 10.90 -18.63 -0.61
CA PRO A 292 11.53 -19.87 -1.04
C PRO A 292 11.19 -20.25 -2.48
N ALA A 293 9.93 -20.06 -2.90
CA ALA A 293 9.51 -20.33 -4.26
C ALA A 293 10.08 -19.33 -5.28
N MET A 294 10.31 -18.06 -4.88
CA MET A 294 11.00 -17.08 -5.71
C MET A 294 12.49 -17.44 -5.89
N LEU A 295 13.15 -17.95 -4.86
CA LEU A 295 14.54 -18.45 -4.96
C LEU A 295 14.63 -19.65 -5.93
N ASP A 296 13.69 -20.59 -5.84
CA ASP A 296 13.59 -21.69 -6.82
C ASP A 296 13.36 -21.16 -8.24
N SER A 297 12.48 -20.16 -8.41
CA SER A 297 12.25 -19.51 -9.71
C SER A 297 13.53 -18.86 -10.27
N ALA A 298 14.32 -18.21 -9.43
CA ALA A 298 15.62 -17.65 -9.82
C ALA A 298 16.60 -18.73 -10.26
N GLY A 299 16.64 -19.87 -9.56
CA GLY A 299 17.43 -21.05 -9.94
C GLY A 299 17.01 -21.62 -11.31
N ARG A 300 15.71 -21.77 -11.57
CA ARG A 300 15.16 -22.23 -12.88
C ARG A 300 15.50 -21.27 -14.01
N LEU A 301 15.61 -19.98 -13.75
CA LEU A 301 16.06 -18.97 -14.70
C LEU A 301 17.57 -19.01 -14.94
N GLY A 302 18.34 -19.69 -14.08
CA GLY A 302 19.80 -19.77 -14.15
C GLY A 302 20.49 -18.51 -13.64
N LEU A 303 19.85 -17.76 -12.74
CA LEU A 303 20.44 -16.57 -12.11
C LEU A 303 21.52 -16.98 -11.09
N LYS A 304 22.49 -16.09 -10.89
CA LYS A 304 23.54 -16.32 -9.86
C LYS A 304 22.91 -16.42 -8.48
N VAL A 305 23.27 -17.46 -7.74
CA VAL A 305 22.78 -17.71 -6.38
C VAL A 305 23.02 -16.50 -5.48
N SER A 306 24.23 -15.92 -5.53
CA SER A 306 24.59 -14.73 -4.74
C SER A 306 23.73 -13.51 -5.05
N THR A 307 23.31 -13.31 -6.32
CA THR A 307 22.39 -12.22 -6.68
C THR A 307 21.00 -12.51 -6.15
N ALA A 308 20.49 -13.72 -6.31
CA ALA A 308 19.15 -14.10 -5.88
C ALA A 308 18.99 -14.03 -4.35
N GLU A 309 19.96 -14.59 -3.59
CA GLU A 309 19.97 -14.58 -2.13
C GLU A 309 20.14 -13.18 -1.51
N PHE A 310 20.73 -12.24 -2.26
CA PHE A 310 20.82 -10.84 -1.83
C PHE A 310 19.56 -10.04 -2.22
N VAL A 311 19.14 -10.11 -3.49
CA VAL A 311 18.08 -9.23 -4.02
C VAL A 311 16.70 -9.65 -3.52
N LEU A 312 16.35 -10.94 -3.56
CA LEU A 312 14.98 -11.39 -3.24
C LEU A 312 14.58 -11.12 -1.78
N PRO A 313 15.38 -11.46 -0.75
CA PRO A 313 15.01 -11.14 0.63
C PRO A 313 14.86 -9.65 0.85
N LEU A 314 15.78 -8.84 0.31
CA LEU A 314 15.72 -7.39 0.45
C LEU A 314 14.51 -6.81 -0.30
N ALA A 315 14.22 -7.28 -1.53
CA ALA A 315 13.06 -6.87 -2.30
C ALA A 315 11.74 -7.15 -1.57
N VAL A 316 11.59 -8.32 -0.96
CA VAL A 316 10.38 -8.67 -0.19
C VAL A 316 10.14 -7.69 0.97
N VAL A 317 11.21 -7.18 1.58
CA VAL A 317 11.12 -6.28 2.72
C VAL A 317 10.79 -4.83 2.30
N ILE A 318 11.49 -4.30 1.26
CA ILE A 318 11.44 -2.87 0.93
C ILE A 318 10.72 -2.56 -0.37
N PHE A 319 10.34 -3.56 -1.18
CA PHE A 319 9.76 -3.33 -2.50
C PHE A 319 8.38 -3.95 -2.66
N ARG A 320 7.38 -3.10 -2.70
CA ARG A 320 6.00 -3.44 -3.01
C ARG A 320 5.62 -2.85 -4.36
N ALA A 321 6.01 -3.53 -5.43
CA ALA A 321 5.95 -3.03 -6.79
C ALA A 321 4.57 -2.50 -7.21
N THR A 322 3.50 -3.14 -6.79
CA THR A 322 2.12 -2.76 -7.12
C THR A 322 1.59 -1.61 -6.28
N SER A 323 2.24 -1.27 -5.15
CA SER A 323 1.63 -0.39 -4.16
C SER A 323 1.43 1.03 -4.68
N SER A 324 2.41 1.66 -5.34
CA SER A 324 2.22 3.01 -5.88
C SER A 324 1.05 3.06 -6.86
N ALA A 325 0.98 2.13 -7.80
CA ALA A 325 -0.09 2.07 -8.79
C ALA A 325 -1.46 1.78 -8.17
N MET A 326 -1.59 0.72 -7.37
CA MET A 326 -2.88 0.32 -6.82
C MET A 326 -3.37 1.25 -5.70
N ASN A 327 -2.47 1.82 -4.89
CA ASN A 327 -2.85 2.79 -3.87
C ASN A 327 -3.37 4.09 -4.50
N LEU A 328 -2.71 4.59 -5.55
CA LEU A 328 -3.21 5.73 -6.31
C LEU A 328 -4.54 5.41 -7.01
N ALA A 329 -4.72 4.18 -7.52
CA ALA A 329 -5.99 3.78 -8.12
C ALA A 329 -7.15 3.91 -7.12
N VAL A 330 -6.94 3.49 -5.87
CA VAL A 330 -7.95 3.67 -4.81
C VAL A 330 -8.23 5.15 -4.56
N VAL A 331 -7.19 5.98 -4.47
CA VAL A 331 -7.35 7.43 -4.24
C VAL A 331 -8.11 8.11 -5.39
N TYR A 332 -7.77 7.80 -6.64
CA TYR A 332 -8.49 8.29 -7.82
C TYR A 332 -9.93 7.81 -7.87
N TYR A 333 -10.18 6.56 -7.45
CA TYR A 333 -11.54 6.04 -7.36
C TYR A 333 -12.39 6.83 -6.35
N ILE A 334 -11.82 7.11 -5.17
CA ILE A 334 -12.49 7.93 -4.15
C ILE A 334 -12.67 9.38 -4.63
N ALA A 335 -11.69 9.95 -5.35
CA ALA A 335 -11.81 11.28 -5.96
C ALA A 335 -12.99 11.33 -6.95
N ALA A 336 -13.12 10.32 -7.81
CA ALA A 336 -14.24 10.21 -8.73
C ALA A 336 -15.59 10.05 -8.02
N LEU A 337 -15.65 9.24 -6.95
CA LEU A 337 -16.82 9.13 -6.07
C LEU A 337 -17.24 10.49 -5.50
N ALA A 338 -16.27 11.30 -5.08
CA ALA A 338 -16.48 12.60 -4.47
C ALA A 338 -16.67 13.74 -5.49
N GLY A 339 -16.57 13.44 -6.80
CA GLY A 339 -16.63 14.46 -7.85
C GLY A 339 -15.45 15.44 -7.81
N ILE A 340 -14.30 15.01 -7.28
CA ILE A 340 -13.09 15.83 -7.13
C ILE A 340 -12.19 15.61 -8.34
N GLU A 341 -11.93 16.67 -9.10
CA GLU A 341 -10.90 16.66 -10.14
C GLU A 341 -9.52 16.78 -9.48
N VAL A 342 -8.57 15.92 -9.91
CA VAL A 342 -7.20 15.93 -9.40
C VAL A 342 -6.30 16.72 -10.35
N PRO A 343 -5.85 17.95 -9.98
CA PRO A 343 -4.97 18.74 -10.81
C PRO A 343 -3.60 18.08 -10.99
N PHE A 344 -2.91 18.43 -12.08
CA PHE A 344 -1.61 17.88 -12.42
C PHE A 344 -0.58 17.96 -11.27
N ALA A 345 -0.50 19.10 -10.57
CA ALA A 345 0.44 19.27 -9.44
C ALA A 345 0.14 18.30 -8.28
N ILE A 346 -1.15 18.09 -7.97
CA ILE A 346 -1.59 17.14 -6.94
C ILE A 346 -1.33 15.70 -7.40
N ALA A 347 -1.54 15.39 -8.69
CA ALA A 347 -1.20 14.09 -9.25
C ALA A 347 0.29 13.77 -9.11
N VAL A 348 1.19 14.72 -9.43
CA VAL A 348 2.64 14.57 -9.26
C VAL A 348 3.00 14.35 -7.78
N ALA A 349 2.42 15.12 -6.87
CA ALA A 349 2.61 14.92 -5.43
C ALA A 349 2.14 13.54 -4.98
N GLY A 350 0.97 13.11 -5.43
CA GLY A 350 0.44 11.79 -5.16
C GLY A 350 1.38 10.68 -5.60
N ILE A 351 1.97 10.78 -6.82
CA ILE A 351 2.96 9.82 -7.33
C ILE A 351 4.20 9.76 -6.42
N LEU A 352 4.74 10.91 -6.04
CA LEU A 352 5.93 10.98 -5.19
C LEU A 352 5.66 10.38 -3.80
N ILE A 353 4.56 10.77 -3.16
CA ILE A 353 4.19 10.29 -1.84
C ILE A 353 3.86 8.79 -1.87
N ALA A 354 3.08 8.34 -2.86
CA ALA A 354 2.78 6.93 -3.02
C ALA A 354 4.05 6.09 -3.20
N SER A 355 5.02 6.59 -3.98
CA SER A 355 6.31 5.92 -4.18
C SER A 355 7.14 5.88 -2.90
N ILE A 356 7.22 6.97 -2.15
CA ILE A 356 7.95 7.05 -0.87
C ILE A 356 7.32 6.10 0.16
N ILE A 357 6.00 6.14 0.32
CA ILE A 357 5.27 5.26 1.25
C ILE A 357 5.45 3.79 0.84
N SER A 358 5.36 3.48 -0.45
CA SER A 358 5.52 2.12 -0.95
C SER A 358 6.91 1.53 -0.71
N LEU A 359 7.96 2.36 -0.79
CA LEU A 359 9.35 1.95 -0.52
C LEU A 359 9.67 1.89 0.99
N SER A 360 8.90 2.58 1.81
CA SER A 360 9.06 2.57 3.27
C SER A 360 8.12 1.60 3.98
N ALA A 361 7.11 1.06 3.28
CA ALA A 361 6.11 0.18 3.86
C ALA A 361 6.71 -1.20 4.12
N VAL A 362 6.82 -1.56 5.39
CA VAL A 362 7.17 -2.93 5.81
C VAL A 362 6.02 -3.89 5.42
N SER A 363 6.35 -5.17 5.22
CA SER A 363 5.37 -6.20 4.86
C SER A 363 4.33 -6.40 5.98
N LEU A 364 3.17 -5.76 5.85
CA LEU A 364 2.04 -5.84 6.76
C LEU A 364 0.90 -6.66 6.12
N PRO A 365 0.01 -7.29 6.92
CA PRO A 365 -1.20 -7.91 6.40
C PRO A 365 -2.05 -6.93 5.58
N GLY A 366 -2.71 -7.43 4.52
CA GLY A 366 -3.39 -6.62 3.50
C GLY A 366 -4.25 -5.47 4.03
N SER A 367 -5.18 -5.75 4.97
CA SER A 367 -6.07 -4.71 5.51
C SER A 367 -5.34 -3.61 6.30
N ILE A 368 -4.28 -3.94 7.05
CA ILE A 368 -3.46 -2.94 7.75
C ILE A 368 -2.68 -2.12 6.72
N SER A 369 -2.02 -2.80 5.79
CA SER A 369 -1.28 -2.16 4.70
C SER A 369 -2.16 -1.21 3.89
N PHE A 370 -3.41 -1.58 3.63
CA PHE A 370 -4.39 -0.77 2.92
C PHE A 370 -4.59 0.59 3.59
N VAL A 371 -5.03 0.59 4.85
CA VAL A 371 -5.33 1.84 5.57
C VAL A 371 -4.07 2.69 5.76
N VAL A 372 -2.96 2.07 6.18
CA VAL A 372 -1.70 2.76 6.50
C VAL A 372 -1.02 3.35 5.27
N SER A 373 -1.13 2.68 4.11
CA SER A 373 -0.46 3.16 2.89
C SER A 373 -1.33 4.13 2.09
N ILE A 374 -2.65 3.94 2.04
CA ILE A 374 -3.53 4.74 1.19
C ILE A 374 -4.00 6.01 1.89
N GLY A 375 -4.32 5.93 3.19
CA GLY A 375 -4.77 7.09 3.95
C GLY A 375 -3.88 8.32 3.81
N PRO A 376 -2.55 8.21 4.03
CA PRO A 376 -1.63 9.33 3.85
C PRO A 376 -1.58 9.89 2.43
N ILE A 377 -1.71 9.04 1.41
CA ILE A 377 -1.72 9.48 0.01
C ILE A 377 -3.00 10.28 -0.27
N ALA A 378 -4.15 9.74 0.16
CA ALA A 378 -5.44 10.43 0.01
C ALA A 378 -5.44 11.79 0.70
N LEU A 379 -5.00 11.85 1.97
CA LEU A 379 -4.88 13.10 2.74
C LEU A 379 -3.95 14.10 2.07
N ALA A 380 -2.80 13.64 1.54
CA ALA A 380 -1.85 14.50 0.84
C ALA A 380 -2.42 15.07 -0.47
N MET A 381 -3.33 14.34 -1.11
CA MET A 381 -4.00 14.77 -2.33
C MET A 381 -5.32 15.54 -2.05
N GLY A 382 -5.68 15.77 -0.77
CA GLY A 382 -6.93 16.43 -0.39
C GLY A 382 -8.18 15.58 -0.65
N ILE A 383 -8.01 14.24 -0.71
CA ILE A 383 -9.10 13.29 -0.98
C ILE A 383 -9.64 12.71 0.33
N PRO A 384 -10.96 12.57 0.51
CA PRO A 384 -11.57 12.00 1.70
C PRO A 384 -11.07 10.58 2.01
N VAL A 385 -10.84 10.29 3.28
CA VAL A 385 -10.35 8.96 3.73
C VAL A 385 -11.46 8.06 4.28
N GLU A 386 -12.63 8.63 4.53
CA GLU A 386 -13.78 7.94 5.11
C GLU A 386 -14.21 6.70 4.30
N PRO A 387 -14.25 6.73 2.95
CA PRO A 387 -14.61 5.55 2.16
C PRO A 387 -13.64 4.37 2.34
N LEU A 388 -12.38 4.60 2.76
CA LEU A 388 -11.41 3.54 2.99
C LEU A 388 -11.89 2.54 4.05
N ALA A 389 -12.65 2.99 5.05
CA ALA A 389 -13.18 2.12 6.10
C ALA A 389 -14.11 1.03 5.55
N LEU A 390 -14.88 1.33 4.50
CA LEU A 390 -15.74 0.34 3.86
C LEU A 390 -14.96 -0.49 2.83
N LEU A 391 -14.11 0.17 2.04
CA LEU A 391 -13.32 -0.47 0.99
C LEU A 391 -12.33 -1.50 1.54
N VAL A 392 -11.83 -1.32 2.79
CA VAL A 392 -10.94 -2.29 3.45
C VAL A 392 -11.56 -3.69 3.54
N ALA A 393 -12.89 -3.79 3.58
CA ALA A 393 -13.58 -5.06 3.69
C ALA A 393 -13.52 -5.90 2.39
N VAL A 394 -13.40 -5.25 1.23
CA VAL A 394 -13.25 -5.92 -0.08
C VAL A 394 -11.81 -6.00 -0.55
N GLU A 395 -10.85 -5.38 0.17
CA GLU A 395 -9.44 -5.30 -0.21
C GLU A 395 -8.79 -6.68 -0.41
N MET A 396 -9.33 -7.71 0.23
CA MET A 396 -8.87 -9.08 0.03
C MET A 396 -8.83 -9.48 -1.46
N LEU A 397 -9.74 -8.96 -2.29
CA LEU A 397 -9.82 -9.29 -3.71
C LEU A 397 -8.72 -8.59 -4.53
N PRO A 398 -8.55 -7.25 -4.49
CA PRO A 398 -7.41 -6.59 -5.10
C PRO A 398 -6.05 -7.04 -4.55
N ASP A 399 -5.97 -7.43 -3.25
CA ASP A 399 -4.72 -7.86 -2.61
C ASP A 399 -4.15 -9.16 -3.19
N LEU A 400 -4.99 -10.03 -3.76
CA LEU A 400 -4.53 -11.17 -4.57
C LEU A 400 -3.66 -10.71 -5.74
N MET A 401 -4.13 -9.72 -6.51
CA MET A 401 -3.37 -9.16 -7.64
C MET A 401 -2.14 -8.40 -7.15
N ARG A 402 -2.26 -7.68 -6.02
CA ARG A 402 -1.15 -6.98 -5.37
C ARG A 402 -0.01 -7.94 -5.04
N THR A 403 -0.32 -9.05 -4.40
CA THR A 403 0.69 -10.05 -4.00
C THR A 403 1.28 -10.75 -5.22
N LEU A 404 0.44 -11.13 -6.18
CA LEU A 404 0.87 -11.74 -7.45
C LEU A 404 1.85 -10.85 -8.21
N GLY A 405 1.49 -9.56 -8.38
CA GLY A 405 2.34 -8.58 -9.06
C GLY A 405 3.65 -8.33 -8.33
N ASN A 406 3.64 -8.21 -6.99
CA ASN A 406 4.83 -8.02 -6.18
C ASN A 406 5.82 -9.20 -6.32
N VAL A 407 5.33 -10.44 -6.16
CA VAL A 407 6.16 -11.65 -6.26
C VAL A 407 6.76 -11.79 -7.66
N THR A 408 5.97 -11.57 -8.69
CA THR A 408 6.43 -11.63 -10.09
C THR A 408 7.48 -10.57 -10.38
N MET A 409 7.24 -9.33 -9.92
CA MET A 409 8.17 -8.22 -10.12
C MET A 409 9.48 -8.41 -9.36
N ASN A 410 9.45 -8.99 -8.16
CA ASN A 410 10.67 -9.29 -7.39
C ASN A 410 11.60 -10.23 -8.17
N VAL A 411 11.06 -11.29 -8.79
CA VAL A 411 11.84 -12.21 -9.64
C VAL A 411 12.33 -11.50 -10.92
N ALA A 412 11.49 -10.64 -11.53
CA ALA A 412 11.87 -9.89 -12.73
C ALA A 412 13.00 -8.90 -12.44
N VAL A 413 12.94 -8.14 -11.36
CA VAL A 413 14.01 -7.22 -10.91
C VAL A 413 15.28 -7.99 -10.61
N THR A 414 15.19 -9.15 -9.96
CA THR A 414 16.37 -10.00 -9.68
C THR A 414 17.05 -10.41 -10.98
N SER A 415 16.29 -10.82 -12.01
CA SER A 415 16.86 -11.19 -13.32
C SER A 415 17.51 -9.99 -14.03
N ALA A 416 16.91 -8.81 -13.93
CA ALA A 416 17.47 -7.59 -14.51
C ALA A 416 18.76 -7.14 -13.82
N VAL A 417 18.84 -7.26 -12.50
CA VAL A 417 20.04 -6.94 -11.70
C VAL A 417 21.16 -7.93 -11.99
N ASP A 418 20.87 -9.24 -12.02
CA ASP A 418 21.86 -10.29 -12.31
C ASP A 418 22.49 -10.11 -13.68
N ARG A 419 21.67 -9.82 -14.69
CA ARG A 419 22.15 -9.52 -16.05
C ARG A 419 23.09 -8.31 -16.09
N ALA A 420 22.68 -7.20 -15.48
CA ALA A 420 23.46 -5.97 -15.49
C ALA A 420 24.81 -6.10 -14.74
N VAL A 421 24.87 -6.95 -13.70
CA VAL A 421 26.12 -7.25 -12.98
C VAL A 421 27.04 -8.13 -13.84
N SER A 422 26.48 -9.12 -14.55
CA SER A 422 27.25 -10.00 -15.43
C SER A 422 27.89 -9.24 -16.60
N GLU A 423 27.17 -8.28 -17.21
CA GLU A 423 27.71 -7.42 -18.28
C GLU A 423 28.82 -6.50 -17.80
N SER A 424 28.74 -5.97 -16.57
CA SER A 424 29.79 -5.11 -16.02
C SER A 424 31.09 -5.87 -15.70
N HIS A 425 31.04 -7.16 -15.39
CA HIS A 425 32.23 -7.98 -15.18
C HIS A 425 32.88 -8.44 -16.50
N GLN A 426 32.14 -8.46 -17.59
CA GLN A 426 32.68 -8.78 -18.92
C GLN A 426 33.33 -7.56 -19.61
N ALA A 427 32.98 -6.35 -19.18
CA ALA A 427 33.48 -5.10 -19.72
C ALA A 427 34.70 -4.54 -18.93
N ALA A 428 35.02 -5.10 -17.76
CA ALA A 428 36.19 -4.77 -16.93
C ALA A 428 37.31 -5.79 -17.14
#